data_54b0bd9ec2b2ef58239c954c78ad94af
#
_entry.id   54b0bd9ec2b2ef58239c954c78ad94af
#
_cell.length_a   1.000
_cell.length_b   1.000
_cell.length_c   1.000
_cell.angle_alpha   90.00
_cell.angle_beta   90.00
_cell.angle_gamma   90.00
#
_symmetry.space_group_name_H-M   'P 1'
#
loop_
_entity.id
_entity.type
_entity.pdbx_description
1 polymer ?
#
loop_
_entity_poly.entity_id
_entity_poly.type
_entity_poly.pdbx_seq_one_letter_code
_entity_poly.pdbx_strand_id
1 'polypeptide(L)'
;MIKLSHISKWISTGSARTFILKDINLDLAEGEFISIMGPSGSGKSTLLNVIGMLDEPDEGEYYFNGEDVLRLKEKQRSALYKKHIGFVFQAYHLIDELTVYENIETPLIYQDIKGSERKAMVADMLDRFSVVGKKDLFPSQLSGGQQQLVGIARALIAKPKLLLADEPTGNLNSKQGEEIMELFSQLNKEGVTIIQVTHSEKNAGYGSRIINLLDGRIV
;
A
#
# COMPACT_ATOMS: atom_id res chain seq x y z
N MET A 1 -1.13 9.75 -12.94
CA MET A 1 -1.91 9.30 -11.76
C MET A 1 -1.54 10.07 -10.50
N ILE A 2 -0.29 10.08 -10.07
CA ILE A 2 0.21 10.83 -8.91
C ILE A 2 1.21 11.86 -9.38
N LYS A 3 1.14 13.07 -8.81
CA LYS A 3 2.17 14.08 -8.97
C LYS A 3 2.46 14.72 -7.62
N LEU A 4 3.71 14.58 -7.19
CA LEU A 4 4.27 15.24 -6.01
C LEU A 4 5.26 16.31 -6.49
N SER A 5 5.12 17.53 -5.97
CA SER A 5 6.03 18.62 -6.27
C SER A 5 6.50 19.28 -4.99
N HIS A 6 7.81 19.29 -4.78
CA HIS A 6 8.47 19.91 -3.61
C HIS A 6 7.93 19.42 -2.26
N ILE A 7 7.51 18.16 -2.15
CA ILE A 7 6.99 17.60 -0.90
C ILE A 7 8.09 17.56 0.16
N SER A 8 7.80 18.17 1.30
CA SER A 8 8.66 18.10 2.48
C SER A 8 7.86 17.72 3.71
N LYS A 9 8.47 16.92 4.58
CA LYS A 9 7.91 16.47 5.86
C LYS A 9 8.98 16.54 6.93
N TRP A 10 8.64 17.10 8.10
CA TRP A 10 9.55 17.20 9.25
C TRP A 10 8.88 16.92 10.58
N ILE A 11 9.69 16.63 11.58
CA ILE A 11 9.28 16.60 12.99
C ILE A 11 9.87 17.86 13.65
N SER A 12 9.03 18.60 14.38
CA SER A 12 9.45 19.75 15.16
C SER A 12 9.80 19.32 16.58
N THR A 13 11.01 19.63 17.04
CA THR A 13 11.45 19.42 18.42
C THR A 13 11.88 20.78 18.98
N GLY A 14 10.96 21.45 19.64
CA GLY A 14 11.16 22.85 20.05
C GLY A 14 11.29 23.77 18.84
N SER A 15 12.42 24.50 18.74
CA SER A 15 12.70 25.38 17.60
C SER A 15 13.41 24.69 16.42
N ALA A 16 13.86 23.45 16.59
CA ALA A 16 14.54 22.69 15.54
C ALA A 16 13.57 21.89 14.69
N ARG A 17 13.83 21.82 13.37
CA ARG A 17 13.11 20.94 12.42
C ARG A 17 14.05 19.85 11.94
N THR A 18 13.62 18.59 12.08
CA THR A 18 14.30 17.44 11.51
C THR A 18 13.51 16.96 10.31
N PHE A 19 14.05 17.13 9.12
CA PHE A 19 13.38 16.70 7.88
C PHE A 19 13.43 15.17 7.76
N ILE A 20 12.27 14.57 7.51
CA ILE A 20 12.12 13.16 7.16
C ILE A 20 12.06 13.02 5.64
N LEU A 21 11.34 13.93 4.97
CA LEU A 21 11.32 14.08 3.51
C LEU A 21 11.70 15.52 3.18
N LYS A 22 12.47 15.70 2.11
CA LYS A 22 12.97 17.01 1.74
C LYS A 22 12.96 17.17 0.23
N ASP A 23 12.08 18.04 -0.26
CA ASP A 23 11.99 18.42 -1.67
C ASP A 23 11.77 17.23 -2.61
N ILE A 24 10.80 16.36 -2.24
CA ILE A 24 10.46 15.18 -3.05
C ILE A 24 9.65 15.62 -4.26
N ASN A 25 10.14 15.24 -5.42
CA ASN A 25 9.46 15.41 -6.71
C ASN A 25 9.27 14.02 -7.35
N LEU A 26 8.01 13.62 -7.60
CA LEU A 26 7.69 12.30 -8.11
C LEU A 26 6.43 12.34 -8.98
N ASP A 27 6.57 11.89 -10.22
CA ASP A 27 5.46 11.64 -11.12
C ASP A 27 5.29 10.13 -11.30
N LEU A 28 4.04 9.64 -11.19
CA LEU A 28 3.66 8.25 -11.39
C LEU A 28 2.50 8.15 -12.38
N ALA A 29 2.68 7.40 -13.44
CA ALA A 29 1.64 7.11 -14.42
C ALA A 29 0.67 6.02 -13.90
N GLU A 30 -0.53 5.95 -14.46
CA GLU A 30 -1.47 4.84 -14.21
C GLU A 30 -0.90 3.56 -14.85
N GLY A 31 -0.96 2.43 -14.13
CA GLY A 31 -0.40 1.16 -14.56
C GLY A 31 1.12 1.01 -14.37
N GLU A 32 1.80 2.01 -13.82
CA GLU A 32 3.23 1.91 -13.54
C GLU A 32 3.48 1.08 -12.27
N PHE A 33 4.55 0.27 -12.28
CA PHE A 33 5.05 -0.40 -11.08
C PHE A 33 6.41 0.18 -10.73
N ILE A 34 6.52 0.90 -9.63
CA ILE A 34 7.78 1.47 -9.15
C ILE A 34 8.22 0.85 -7.83
N SER A 35 9.55 0.80 -7.64
CA SER A 35 10.17 0.35 -6.40
C SER A 35 10.94 1.50 -5.76
N ILE A 36 10.69 1.78 -4.48
CA ILE A 36 11.42 2.77 -3.70
C ILE A 36 12.43 2.03 -2.83
N MET A 37 13.71 2.32 -3.03
CA MET A 37 14.81 1.73 -2.28
C MET A 37 15.54 2.78 -1.43
N GLY A 38 16.27 2.32 -0.43
CA GLY A 38 17.12 3.17 0.40
C GLY A 38 17.38 2.52 1.77
N PRO A 39 18.36 3.04 2.53
CA PRO A 39 18.69 2.52 3.85
C PRO A 39 17.53 2.70 4.84
N SER A 40 17.61 2.00 5.98
CA SER A 40 16.67 2.22 7.09
C SER A 40 16.73 3.68 7.54
N GLY A 41 15.57 4.27 7.82
CA GLY A 41 15.47 5.67 8.24
C GLY A 41 15.53 6.71 7.11
N SER A 42 15.67 6.31 5.83
CA SER A 42 15.72 7.26 4.71
C SER A 42 14.38 7.96 4.38
N GLY A 43 13.27 7.58 5.04
CA GLY A 43 11.95 8.21 4.84
C GLY A 43 10.99 7.43 3.94
N LYS A 44 11.32 6.18 3.53
CA LYS A 44 10.51 5.38 2.58
C LYS A 44 9.07 5.17 3.03
N SER A 45 8.86 4.66 4.25
CA SER A 45 7.52 4.43 4.80
C SER A 45 6.76 5.75 5.01
N THR A 46 7.46 6.83 5.35
CA THR A 46 6.85 8.18 5.44
C THR A 46 6.38 8.65 4.06
N LEU A 47 7.21 8.47 3.03
CA LEU A 47 6.81 8.80 1.66
C LEU A 47 5.61 7.96 1.21
N LEU A 48 5.60 6.67 1.53
CA LEU A 48 4.48 5.78 1.24
C LEU A 48 3.19 6.24 1.95
N ASN A 49 3.30 6.66 3.22
CA ASN A 49 2.17 7.17 4.00
C ASN A 49 1.63 8.51 3.44
N VAL A 50 2.51 9.40 2.99
CA VAL A 50 2.10 10.65 2.32
C VAL A 50 1.38 10.33 1.01
N ILE A 51 1.93 9.46 0.17
CA ILE A 51 1.30 9.02 -1.07
C ILE A 51 -0.06 8.37 -0.79
N GLY A 52 -0.13 7.58 0.28
CA GLY A 52 -1.35 6.88 0.71
C GLY A 52 -2.37 7.75 1.43
N MET A 53 -2.10 9.04 1.59
CA MET A 53 -2.98 9.97 2.30
C MET A 53 -3.21 9.61 3.78
N LEU A 54 -2.30 8.81 4.36
CA LEU A 54 -2.30 8.45 5.79
C LEU A 54 -1.56 9.49 6.64
N ASP A 55 -0.68 10.27 6.01
CA ASP A 55 0.01 11.39 6.63
C ASP A 55 0.01 12.59 5.68
N GLU A 56 0.05 13.80 6.23
CA GLU A 56 0.08 15.04 5.46
C GLU A 56 1.52 15.56 5.37
N PRO A 57 1.98 15.99 4.18
CA PRO A 57 3.25 16.72 4.09
C PRO A 57 3.11 18.10 4.76
N ASP A 58 4.24 18.67 5.19
CA ASP A 58 4.28 20.00 5.76
C ASP A 58 4.41 21.10 4.70
N GLU A 59 4.98 20.76 3.52
CA GLU A 59 5.11 21.66 2.36
C GLU A 59 5.00 20.87 1.05
N GLY A 60 4.70 21.59 -0.05
CA GLY A 60 4.65 21.09 -1.41
C GLY A 60 3.24 20.99 -1.98
N GLU A 61 3.12 20.29 -3.12
CA GLU A 61 1.86 20.04 -3.81
C GLU A 61 1.67 18.55 -4.06
N TYR A 62 0.47 18.05 -3.85
CA TYR A 62 0.11 16.66 -4.10
C TYR A 62 -1.17 16.55 -4.92
N TYR A 63 -1.05 16.04 -6.14
CA TYR A 63 -2.19 15.74 -7.02
C TYR A 63 -2.37 14.22 -7.18
N PHE A 64 -3.61 13.76 -7.00
CA PHE A 64 -4.03 12.40 -7.27
C PHE A 64 -5.14 12.41 -8.34
N ASN A 65 -4.89 11.81 -9.50
CA ASN A 65 -5.80 11.87 -10.66
C ASN A 65 -6.22 13.29 -11.05
N GLY A 66 -5.33 14.27 -10.89
CA GLY A 66 -5.58 15.68 -11.19
C GLY A 66 -6.29 16.46 -10.09
N GLU A 67 -6.68 15.82 -8.98
CA GLU A 67 -7.29 16.45 -7.82
C GLU A 67 -6.22 16.86 -6.80
N ASP A 68 -6.23 18.12 -6.34
CA ASP A 68 -5.31 18.63 -5.32
C ASP A 68 -5.69 18.08 -3.94
N VAL A 69 -4.94 17.06 -3.50
CA VAL A 69 -5.21 16.30 -2.28
C VAL A 69 -5.10 17.17 -1.01
N LEU A 70 -4.19 18.15 -1.00
CA LEU A 70 -3.93 18.96 0.18
C LEU A 70 -5.03 20.01 0.43
N ARG A 71 -5.83 20.32 -0.59
CA ARG A 71 -7.00 21.20 -0.46
C ARG A 71 -8.29 20.47 -0.08
N LEU A 72 -8.27 19.12 -0.08
CA LEU A 72 -9.42 18.33 0.30
C LEU A 72 -9.66 18.40 1.81
N LYS A 73 -10.93 18.48 2.20
CA LYS A 73 -11.33 18.25 3.60
C LYS A 73 -11.10 16.77 3.96
N GLU A 74 -10.84 16.49 5.22
CA GLU A 74 -10.58 15.14 5.73
C GLU A 74 -11.59 14.08 5.22
N LYS A 75 -12.90 14.39 5.24
CA LYS A 75 -13.95 13.49 4.73
C LYS A 75 -13.79 13.17 3.24
N GLN A 76 -13.40 14.15 2.43
CA GLN A 76 -13.20 13.96 0.98
C GLN A 76 -11.93 13.14 0.73
N ARG A 77 -10.83 13.47 1.41
CA ARG A 77 -9.58 12.72 1.35
C ARG A 77 -9.75 11.27 1.80
N SER A 78 -10.49 11.04 2.91
CA SER A 78 -10.83 9.69 3.38
C SER A 78 -11.65 8.90 2.35
N ALA A 79 -12.61 9.54 1.67
CA ALA A 79 -13.39 8.90 0.62
C ALA A 79 -12.51 8.55 -0.60
N LEU A 80 -11.57 9.43 -0.96
CA LEU A 80 -10.65 9.24 -2.07
C LEU A 80 -9.73 8.04 -1.82
N TYR A 81 -9.06 8.00 -0.65
CA TYR A 81 -8.14 6.91 -0.34
C TYR A 81 -8.87 5.56 -0.21
N LYS A 82 -10.02 5.50 0.48
CA LYS A 82 -10.82 4.26 0.65
C LYS A 82 -11.24 3.65 -0.68
N LYS A 83 -11.48 4.50 -1.68
CA LYS A 83 -11.94 4.08 -3.00
C LYS A 83 -10.80 3.63 -3.91
N HIS A 84 -9.63 4.24 -3.79
CA HIS A 84 -8.59 4.13 -4.82
C HIS A 84 -7.28 3.52 -4.34
N ILE A 85 -7.05 3.42 -3.04
CA ILE A 85 -5.75 2.99 -2.50
C ILE A 85 -5.92 1.73 -1.65
N GLY A 86 -5.11 0.71 -1.94
CA GLY A 86 -4.92 -0.47 -1.10
C GLY A 86 -3.54 -0.45 -0.45
N PHE A 87 -3.46 -0.87 0.81
CA PHE A 87 -2.21 -0.98 1.55
C PHE A 87 -1.86 -2.43 1.88
N VAL A 88 -0.62 -2.80 1.62
CA VAL A 88 0.00 -4.08 2.03
C VAL A 88 1.19 -3.76 2.93
N PHE A 89 1.20 -4.31 4.13
CA PHE A 89 2.21 -4.03 5.16
C PHE A 89 3.10 -5.25 5.39
N GLN A 90 4.33 -5.03 5.84
CA GLN A 90 5.26 -6.06 6.23
C GLN A 90 4.73 -6.93 7.38
N ALA A 91 4.10 -6.32 8.39
CA ALA A 91 3.54 -7.00 9.56
C ALA A 91 2.09 -7.47 9.36
N TYR A 92 1.64 -7.60 8.10
CA TYR A 92 0.29 -8.03 7.67
C TYR A 92 -0.83 -7.11 8.14
N HIS A 93 -0.78 -6.58 9.36
CA HIS A 93 -1.78 -5.74 10.03
C HIS A 93 -3.20 -6.30 9.92
N LEU A 94 -3.33 -7.62 10.07
CA LEU A 94 -4.63 -8.25 10.21
C LEU A 94 -5.20 -7.93 11.59
N ILE A 95 -6.51 -7.89 11.68
CA ILE A 95 -7.22 -7.70 12.95
C ILE A 95 -7.34 -9.09 13.59
N ASP A 96 -6.67 -9.31 14.71
CA ASP A 96 -6.50 -10.63 15.33
C ASP A 96 -7.82 -11.25 15.81
N GLU A 97 -8.80 -10.41 16.19
CA GLU A 97 -10.12 -10.80 16.64
C GLU A 97 -11.09 -11.12 15.50
N LEU A 98 -10.69 -10.89 14.26
CA LEU A 98 -11.49 -11.16 13.07
C LEU A 98 -10.97 -12.40 12.32
N THR A 99 -11.89 -13.18 11.78
CA THR A 99 -11.58 -14.29 10.88
C THR A 99 -10.95 -13.80 9.57
N VAL A 100 -10.42 -14.71 8.76
CA VAL A 100 -9.94 -14.42 7.40
C VAL A 100 -11.04 -13.76 6.58
N TYR A 101 -12.27 -14.29 6.62
CA TYR A 101 -13.42 -13.73 5.92
C TYR A 101 -13.66 -12.27 6.32
N GLU A 102 -13.75 -12.01 7.62
CA GLU A 102 -14.03 -10.68 8.16
C GLU A 102 -12.90 -9.68 7.90
N ASN A 103 -11.64 -10.11 7.99
CA ASN A 103 -10.50 -9.29 7.61
C ASN A 103 -10.59 -8.83 6.15
N ILE A 104 -10.93 -9.76 5.23
CA ILE A 104 -11.08 -9.43 3.80
C ILE A 104 -12.30 -8.53 3.57
N GLU A 105 -13.42 -8.74 4.28
CA GLU A 105 -14.65 -7.95 4.15
C GLU A 105 -14.50 -6.51 4.68
N THR A 106 -13.61 -6.28 5.66
CA THR A 106 -13.48 -5.01 6.40
C THR A 106 -13.51 -3.75 5.51
N PRO A 107 -12.78 -3.64 4.38
CA PRO A 107 -12.82 -2.43 3.54
C PRO A 107 -14.19 -2.16 2.94
N LEU A 108 -14.99 -3.19 2.68
CA LEU A 108 -16.31 -3.08 2.07
C LEU A 108 -17.38 -2.61 3.06
N ILE A 109 -17.16 -2.80 4.37
CA ILE A 109 -18.09 -2.36 5.42
C ILE A 109 -18.22 -0.83 5.43
N TYR A 110 -17.14 -0.13 5.06
CA TYR A 110 -17.09 1.33 4.99
C TYR A 110 -17.50 1.92 3.63
N GLN A 111 -17.98 1.05 2.73
CA GLN A 111 -18.55 1.43 1.45
C GLN A 111 -20.05 1.08 1.45
N ASP A 112 -20.88 1.84 0.76
CA ASP A 112 -22.34 1.59 0.67
C ASP A 112 -22.66 0.39 -0.24
N ILE A 113 -22.05 -0.78 0.06
CA ILE A 113 -22.24 -2.04 -0.68
C ILE A 113 -23.22 -2.94 0.08
N LYS A 114 -24.21 -3.49 -0.63
CA LYS A 114 -25.20 -4.40 -0.04
C LYS A 114 -24.53 -5.67 0.50
N GLY A 115 -25.02 -6.20 1.63
CA GLY A 115 -24.43 -7.37 2.27
C GLY A 115 -24.35 -8.62 1.39
N SER A 116 -25.32 -8.83 0.49
CA SER A 116 -25.27 -9.94 -0.49
C SER A 116 -24.15 -9.77 -1.51
N GLU A 117 -23.89 -8.55 -1.95
CA GLU A 117 -22.80 -8.22 -2.87
C GLU A 117 -21.44 -8.35 -2.19
N ARG A 118 -21.31 -7.85 -0.94
CA ARG A 118 -20.08 -8.06 -0.15
C ARG A 118 -19.72 -9.53 -0.01
N LYS A 119 -20.72 -10.39 0.30
CA LYS A 119 -20.52 -11.85 0.39
C LYS A 119 -19.96 -12.45 -0.89
N ALA A 120 -20.50 -12.05 -2.04
CA ALA A 120 -20.00 -12.51 -3.34
C ALA A 120 -18.55 -12.04 -3.58
N MET A 121 -18.26 -10.75 -3.34
CA MET A 121 -16.91 -10.21 -3.50
C MET A 121 -15.88 -10.90 -2.59
N VAL A 122 -16.24 -11.19 -1.34
CA VAL A 122 -15.35 -11.92 -0.42
C VAL A 122 -15.15 -13.36 -0.90
N ALA A 123 -16.19 -14.04 -1.37
CA ALA A 123 -16.09 -15.41 -1.90
C ALA A 123 -15.13 -15.46 -3.11
N ASP A 124 -15.26 -14.53 -4.05
CA ASP A 124 -14.37 -14.41 -5.20
C ASP A 124 -12.92 -14.17 -4.78
N MET A 125 -12.71 -13.34 -3.76
CA MET A 125 -11.37 -13.02 -3.23
C MET A 125 -10.75 -14.24 -2.52
N LEU A 126 -11.52 -14.96 -1.73
CA LEU A 126 -11.09 -16.20 -1.08
C LEU A 126 -10.66 -17.27 -2.10
N ASP A 127 -11.40 -17.40 -3.20
CA ASP A 127 -11.09 -18.32 -4.29
C ASP A 127 -9.83 -17.88 -5.04
N ARG A 128 -9.77 -16.62 -5.48
CA ARG A 128 -8.62 -16.03 -6.18
C ARG A 128 -7.30 -16.26 -5.44
N PHE A 129 -7.31 -16.14 -4.11
CA PHE A 129 -6.12 -16.32 -3.27
C PHE A 129 -5.96 -17.73 -2.70
N SER A 130 -6.83 -18.69 -3.10
CA SER A 130 -6.81 -20.09 -2.65
C SER A 130 -6.86 -20.26 -1.12
N VAL A 131 -7.63 -19.40 -0.44
CA VAL A 131 -7.81 -19.40 1.02
C VAL A 131 -9.23 -19.74 1.46
N VAL A 132 -10.07 -20.27 0.58
CA VAL A 132 -11.48 -20.66 0.88
C VAL A 132 -11.59 -21.55 2.11
N GLY A 133 -10.75 -22.59 2.20
CA GLY A 133 -10.74 -23.54 3.33
C GLY A 133 -10.27 -22.93 4.66
N LYS A 134 -9.88 -21.66 4.66
CA LYS A 134 -9.35 -20.95 5.85
C LYS A 134 -10.22 -19.78 6.26
N LYS A 135 -11.36 -19.58 5.63
CA LYS A 135 -12.22 -18.40 5.79
C LYS A 135 -12.66 -18.14 7.25
N ASP A 136 -12.85 -19.22 8.03
CA ASP A 136 -13.30 -19.17 9.41
C ASP A 136 -12.14 -19.21 10.44
N LEU A 137 -10.87 -19.25 9.96
CA LEU A 137 -9.69 -19.22 10.82
C LEU A 137 -9.33 -17.77 11.19
N PHE A 138 -8.68 -17.63 12.35
CA PHE A 138 -8.12 -16.37 12.83
C PHE A 138 -6.65 -16.20 12.36
N PRO A 139 -6.11 -14.97 12.32
CA PRO A 139 -4.73 -14.72 11.90
C PRO A 139 -3.69 -15.59 12.61
N SER A 140 -3.83 -15.81 13.91
CA SER A 140 -2.92 -16.65 14.72
C SER A 140 -2.85 -18.12 14.30
N GLN A 141 -3.81 -18.58 13.50
CA GLN A 141 -3.88 -19.97 12.99
C GLN A 141 -3.28 -20.10 11.57
N LEU A 142 -2.75 -19.02 11.02
CA LEU A 142 -2.21 -18.95 9.66
C LEU A 142 -0.67 -18.87 9.68
N SER A 143 -0.03 -19.45 8.66
CA SER A 143 1.38 -19.16 8.40
C SER A 143 1.58 -17.71 7.94
N GLY A 144 2.81 -17.16 8.07
CA GLY A 144 3.12 -15.81 7.64
C GLY A 144 2.76 -15.53 6.18
N GLY A 145 3.05 -16.46 5.26
CA GLY A 145 2.66 -16.32 3.86
C GLY A 145 1.14 -16.29 3.67
N GLN A 146 0.38 -17.06 4.45
CA GLN A 146 -1.08 -17.04 4.40
C GLN A 146 -1.64 -15.72 4.96
N GLN A 147 -1.07 -15.21 6.04
CA GLN A 147 -1.44 -13.90 6.57
C GLN A 147 -1.18 -12.79 5.55
N GLN A 148 -0.05 -12.85 4.83
CA GLN A 148 0.27 -11.90 3.76
C GLN A 148 -0.74 -11.98 2.62
N LEU A 149 -1.11 -13.17 2.16
CA LEU A 149 -2.15 -13.34 1.13
C LEU A 149 -3.49 -12.75 1.58
N VAL A 150 -3.89 -12.93 2.83
CA VAL A 150 -5.12 -12.32 3.39
C VAL A 150 -5.00 -10.79 3.42
N GLY A 151 -3.84 -10.25 3.81
CA GLY A 151 -3.56 -8.81 3.78
C GLY A 151 -3.65 -8.22 2.38
N ILE A 152 -3.12 -8.93 1.37
CA ILE A 152 -3.22 -8.53 -0.04
C ILE A 152 -4.66 -8.63 -0.54
N ALA A 153 -5.37 -9.72 -0.23
CA ALA A 153 -6.78 -9.89 -0.58
C ALA A 153 -7.64 -8.76 -0.01
N ARG A 154 -7.42 -8.40 1.26
CA ARG A 154 -8.05 -7.25 1.92
C ARG A 154 -7.74 -5.93 1.21
N ALA A 155 -6.49 -5.71 0.81
CA ALA A 155 -6.11 -4.49 0.10
C ALA A 155 -6.76 -4.38 -1.29
N LEU A 156 -7.02 -5.50 -1.95
CA LEU A 156 -7.52 -5.56 -3.34
C LEU A 156 -9.03 -5.66 -3.47
N ILE A 157 -9.75 -6.06 -2.40
CA ILE A 157 -11.19 -6.32 -2.50
C ILE A 157 -12.00 -5.09 -2.93
N ALA A 158 -11.53 -3.89 -2.56
CA ALA A 158 -12.13 -2.62 -2.97
C ALA A 158 -11.78 -2.22 -4.42
N LYS A 159 -11.05 -3.06 -5.16
CA LYS A 159 -10.56 -2.81 -6.53
C LYS A 159 -9.80 -1.48 -6.64
N PRO A 160 -8.77 -1.26 -5.82
CA PRO A 160 -8.03 0.01 -5.81
C PRO A 160 -7.32 0.22 -7.15
N LYS A 161 -7.10 1.49 -7.51
CA LYS A 161 -6.26 1.86 -8.66
C LYS A 161 -4.76 1.85 -8.32
N LEU A 162 -4.44 2.04 -7.04
CA LEU A 162 -3.08 2.10 -6.50
C LEU A 162 -2.93 1.11 -5.36
N LEU A 163 -1.91 0.26 -5.46
CA LEU A 163 -1.46 -0.62 -4.39
C LEU A 163 -0.15 -0.08 -3.81
N LEU A 164 -0.14 0.20 -2.53
CA LEU A 164 1.04 0.62 -1.78
C LEU A 164 1.51 -0.55 -0.93
N ALA A 165 2.78 -0.93 -1.04
CA ALA A 165 3.34 -2.07 -0.34
C ALA A 165 4.63 -1.67 0.41
N ASP A 166 4.58 -1.75 1.74
CA ASP A 166 5.73 -1.51 2.61
C ASP A 166 6.37 -2.83 2.99
N GLU A 167 7.55 -3.14 2.42
CA GLU A 167 8.31 -4.38 2.63
C GLU A 167 7.45 -5.66 2.54
N PRO A 168 6.69 -5.88 1.44
CA PRO A 168 5.63 -6.88 1.38
C PRO A 168 6.11 -8.32 1.55
N THR A 169 7.42 -8.56 1.50
CA THR A 169 8.05 -9.88 1.62
C THR A 169 9.00 -10.00 2.80
N GLY A 170 9.14 -8.94 3.61
CA GLY A 170 10.16 -8.84 4.65
C GLY A 170 10.08 -9.92 5.75
N ASN A 171 8.89 -10.47 5.99
CA ASN A 171 8.65 -11.51 6.99
C ASN A 171 8.42 -12.91 6.37
N LEU A 172 8.73 -13.08 5.08
CA LEU A 172 8.50 -14.31 4.34
C LEU A 172 9.80 -15.03 4.01
N ASN A 173 9.76 -16.35 3.87
CA ASN A 173 10.87 -17.08 3.28
C ASN A 173 10.99 -16.76 1.78
N SER A 174 12.14 -17.09 1.19
CA SER A 174 12.46 -16.72 -0.20
C SER A 174 11.41 -17.19 -1.21
N LYS A 175 10.88 -18.43 -1.05
CA LYS A 175 9.87 -18.99 -1.96
C LYS A 175 8.56 -18.23 -1.87
N GLN A 176 8.06 -18.00 -0.65
CA GLN A 176 6.83 -17.23 -0.42
C GLN A 176 6.97 -15.78 -0.90
N GLY A 177 8.15 -15.17 -0.66
CA GLY A 177 8.44 -13.82 -1.16
C GLY A 177 8.36 -13.76 -2.69
N GLU A 178 8.91 -14.73 -3.39
CA GLU A 178 8.84 -14.82 -4.86
C GLU A 178 7.40 -14.96 -5.36
N GLU A 179 6.61 -15.85 -4.75
CA GLU A 179 5.18 -16.03 -5.06
C GLU A 179 4.39 -14.70 -4.90
N ILE A 180 4.68 -13.89 -3.87
CA ILE A 180 4.06 -12.57 -3.69
C ILE A 180 4.50 -11.58 -4.77
N MET A 181 5.80 -11.58 -5.15
CA MET A 181 6.28 -10.67 -6.18
C MET A 181 5.75 -11.03 -7.57
N GLU A 182 5.60 -12.31 -7.88
CA GLU A 182 4.93 -12.79 -9.10
C GLU A 182 3.46 -12.34 -9.14
N LEU A 183 2.75 -12.46 -8.01
CA LEU A 183 1.39 -11.95 -7.86
C LEU A 183 1.32 -10.44 -8.13
N PHE A 184 2.25 -9.64 -7.58
CA PHE A 184 2.30 -8.19 -7.85
C PHE A 184 2.54 -7.90 -9.33
N SER A 185 3.44 -8.65 -9.98
CA SER A 185 3.67 -8.54 -11.43
C SER A 185 2.41 -8.84 -12.23
N GLN A 186 1.63 -9.87 -11.83
CA GLN A 186 0.37 -10.19 -12.46
C GLN A 186 -0.67 -9.09 -12.27
N LEU A 187 -0.84 -8.58 -11.05
CA LEU A 187 -1.75 -7.46 -10.75
C LEU A 187 -1.41 -6.21 -11.56
N ASN A 188 -0.13 -5.92 -11.72
CA ASN A 188 0.31 -4.79 -12.54
C ASN A 188 -0.05 -4.99 -14.02
N LYS A 189 0.13 -6.19 -14.58
CA LYS A 189 -0.32 -6.54 -15.93
C LYS A 189 -1.84 -6.42 -16.10
N GLU A 190 -2.61 -6.61 -15.03
CA GLU A 190 -4.05 -6.39 -14.97
C GLU A 190 -4.42 -4.88 -14.86
N GLY A 191 -3.44 -3.99 -14.82
CA GLY A 191 -3.61 -2.53 -14.82
C GLY A 191 -3.55 -1.87 -13.44
N VAL A 192 -3.26 -2.61 -12.37
CA VAL A 192 -3.07 -2.02 -11.04
C VAL A 192 -1.74 -1.26 -11.00
N THR A 193 -1.78 -0.01 -10.60
CA THR A 193 -0.57 0.78 -10.32
C THR A 193 0.03 0.34 -8.99
N ILE A 194 1.35 0.13 -8.92
CA ILE A 194 2.00 -0.40 -7.72
C ILE A 194 3.18 0.48 -7.32
N ILE A 195 3.24 0.83 -6.05
CA ILE A 195 4.44 1.36 -5.39
C ILE A 195 4.83 0.39 -4.30
N GLN A 196 6.03 -0.19 -4.39
CA GLN A 196 6.59 -0.95 -3.29
C GLN A 196 7.78 -0.23 -2.68
N VAL A 197 7.92 -0.36 -1.38
CA VAL A 197 9.15 -0.05 -0.65
C VAL A 197 9.86 -1.37 -0.36
N THR A 198 11.14 -1.45 -0.67
CA THR A 198 11.94 -2.64 -0.36
C THR A 198 13.42 -2.29 -0.22
N HIS A 199 14.14 -3.10 0.56
CA HIS A 199 15.60 -3.08 0.63
C HIS A 199 16.25 -4.21 -0.20
N SER A 200 15.45 -5.09 -0.80
CA SER A 200 15.90 -6.19 -1.65
C SER A 200 16.03 -5.75 -3.11
N GLU A 201 17.25 -5.78 -3.65
CA GLU A 201 17.48 -5.49 -5.07
C GLU A 201 16.72 -6.45 -5.99
N LYS A 202 16.63 -7.74 -5.62
CA LYS A 202 15.84 -8.74 -6.36
C LYS A 202 14.38 -8.31 -6.47
N ASN A 203 13.77 -7.91 -5.36
CA ASN A 203 12.36 -7.50 -5.34
C ASN A 203 12.15 -6.15 -6.04
N ALA A 204 13.11 -5.22 -5.91
CA ALA A 204 13.06 -3.94 -6.62
C ALA A 204 13.04 -4.11 -8.14
N GLY A 205 13.71 -5.15 -8.66
CA GLY A 205 13.75 -5.47 -10.09
C GLY A 205 12.41 -5.90 -10.71
N TYR A 206 11.36 -6.15 -9.91
CA TYR A 206 10.00 -6.36 -10.43
C TYR A 206 9.34 -5.05 -10.88
N GLY A 207 9.76 -3.90 -10.33
CA GLY A 207 9.32 -2.59 -10.78
C GLY A 207 9.94 -2.19 -12.12
N SER A 208 9.21 -1.44 -12.92
CA SER A 208 9.71 -0.87 -14.17
C SER A 208 10.73 0.25 -13.94
N ARG A 209 10.73 0.86 -12.74
CA ARG A 209 11.61 1.94 -12.33
C ARG A 209 11.95 1.82 -10.85
N ILE A 210 13.22 2.04 -10.52
CA ILE A 210 13.71 2.09 -9.14
C ILE A 210 13.98 3.55 -8.78
N ILE A 211 13.47 3.96 -7.63
CA ILE A 211 13.69 5.28 -7.04
C ILE A 211 14.53 5.08 -5.78
N ASN A 212 15.69 5.71 -5.73
CA ASN A 212 16.54 5.66 -4.55
C ASN A 212 16.24 6.84 -3.63
N LEU A 213 15.94 6.54 -2.37
CA LEU A 213 15.72 7.54 -1.33
C LEU A 213 16.86 7.51 -0.32
N LEU A 214 17.55 8.64 -0.18
CA LEU A 214 18.65 8.83 0.76
C LEU A 214 18.45 10.13 1.54
N ASP A 215 18.49 10.04 2.88
CA ASP A 215 18.35 11.18 3.79
C ASP A 215 17.14 12.07 3.45
N GLY A 216 16.01 11.43 3.14
CA GLY A 216 14.76 12.09 2.79
C GLY A 216 14.71 12.73 1.40
N ARG A 217 15.65 12.43 0.49
CA ARG A 217 15.71 12.95 -0.89
C ARG A 217 15.73 11.82 -1.92
N ILE A 218 15.14 12.06 -3.05
CA ILE A 218 15.33 11.21 -4.25
C ILE A 218 16.69 11.53 -4.86
N VAL A 219 17.50 10.47 -5.13
CA VAL A 219 18.86 10.56 -5.67
C VAL A 219 19.01 9.70 -6.93
#